data_3f2400f55378c899df8b2f7875113787
#
_entry.id   3f2400f55378c899df8b2f7875113787
#
_cell.length_a   1.000
_cell.length_b   1.000
_cell.length_c   1.000
_cell.angle_alpha   90.00
_cell.angle_beta   90.00
_cell.angle_gamma   90.00
#
_symmetry.space_group_name_H-M   'P 1'
#
loop_
_entity.id
_entity.type
_entity.pdbx_description
1 polymer ?
#
loop_
_entity_poly.entity_id
_entity_poly.type
_entity_poly.pdbx_seq_one_letter_code
_entity_poly.pdbx_strand_id
1 'polypeptide(L)'
;MSWYTLQTKPNYEAKVTAGIEMKMAKGLPIAEIFAPIETIFETKNGVKKERKKRVFTNYIFVNMDYSDDIWHSLKGIPGVVCFIGQKGKPNSIPDREIEAMKARVNVDAPKPKVVFDIDSRVRITSGSFADFFGVISSVDYTKSKAKVVVNIFNRETEVEIELSSLSLDIE
;
A
#
# COMPACT_ATOMS: atom_id res chain seq x y z
N MET A 1 -1.15 25.73 -3.28
CA MET A 1 -1.40 24.41 -3.89
C MET A 1 -2.44 23.67 -3.08
N SER A 2 -3.36 23.01 -3.76
CA SER A 2 -4.45 22.26 -3.13
C SER A 2 -4.63 20.91 -3.82
N TRP A 3 -5.19 19.96 -3.11
CA TRP A 3 -5.52 18.66 -3.68
C TRP A 3 -6.88 18.69 -4.38
N TYR A 4 -6.94 18.07 -5.53
CA TYR A 4 -8.15 17.93 -6.33
C TYR A 4 -8.33 16.47 -6.74
N THR A 5 -9.59 16.05 -6.91
CA THR A 5 -9.91 14.72 -7.39
C THR A 5 -10.18 14.74 -8.88
N LEU A 6 -9.39 13.97 -9.62
CA LEU A 6 -9.55 13.76 -11.05
C LEU A 6 -10.25 12.44 -11.30
N GLN A 7 -11.38 12.47 -12.01
CA GLN A 7 -12.09 11.25 -12.42
C GLN A 7 -11.51 10.72 -13.73
N THR A 8 -11.29 9.41 -13.77
CA THR A 8 -10.79 8.70 -14.94
C THR A 8 -11.77 7.65 -15.43
N LYS A 9 -11.58 7.19 -16.66
CA LYS A 9 -12.29 6.01 -17.15
C LYS A 9 -11.79 4.75 -16.44
N PRO A 10 -12.61 3.71 -16.31
CA PRO A 10 -12.21 2.43 -15.72
C PRO A 10 -10.96 1.87 -16.39
N ASN A 11 -10.01 1.40 -15.60
CA ASN A 11 -8.73 0.83 -16.04
C ASN A 11 -7.77 1.79 -16.77
N TYR A 12 -8.06 3.09 -16.79
CA TYR A 12 -7.18 4.10 -17.38
C TYR A 12 -6.30 4.84 -16.36
N GLU A 13 -6.45 4.56 -15.08
CA GLU A 13 -5.77 5.28 -14.00
C GLU A 13 -4.25 5.25 -14.14
N ALA A 14 -3.67 4.09 -14.48
CA ALA A 14 -2.23 3.96 -14.70
C ALA A 14 -1.76 4.78 -15.92
N LYS A 15 -2.54 4.77 -17.01
CA LYS A 15 -2.25 5.56 -18.21
C LYS A 15 -2.36 7.05 -17.95
N VAL A 16 -3.38 7.46 -17.19
CA VAL A 16 -3.59 8.85 -16.80
C VAL A 16 -2.46 9.32 -15.89
N THR A 17 -2.08 8.54 -14.89
CA THR A 17 -0.96 8.84 -13.99
C THR A 17 0.33 9.04 -14.77
N ALA A 18 0.67 8.10 -15.66
CA ALA A 18 1.85 8.20 -16.51
C ALA A 18 1.81 9.43 -17.42
N GLY A 19 0.64 9.73 -17.99
CA GLY A 19 0.43 10.92 -18.84
C GLY A 19 0.62 12.24 -18.07
N ILE A 20 0.17 12.29 -16.82
CA ILE A 20 0.37 13.45 -15.95
C ILE A 20 1.86 13.60 -15.58
N GLU A 21 2.52 12.50 -15.22
CA GLU A 21 3.96 12.49 -14.91
C GLU A 21 4.81 12.99 -16.09
N MET A 22 4.47 12.56 -17.30
CA MET A 22 5.13 13.04 -18.52
C MET A 22 4.95 14.56 -18.71
N LYS A 23 3.77 15.09 -18.40
CA LYS A 23 3.51 16.53 -18.49
C LYS A 23 4.21 17.31 -17.37
N MET A 24 4.30 16.74 -16.17
CA MET A 24 5.10 17.29 -15.07
C MET A 24 6.57 17.40 -15.45
N ALA A 25 7.12 16.38 -16.09
CA ALA A 25 8.50 16.39 -16.61
C ALA A 25 8.72 17.49 -17.68
N LYS A 26 7.67 17.89 -18.41
CA LYS A 26 7.67 18.97 -19.40
C LYS A 26 7.43 20.36 -18.78
N GLY A 27 7.29 20.47 -17.47
CA GLY A 27 7.14 21.72 -16.75
C GLY A 27 5.71 22.10 -16.37
N LEU A 28 4.74 21.18 -16.43
CA LEU A 28 3.40 21.43 -15.92
C LEU A 28 3.46 21.61 -14.39
N PRO A 29 2.92 22.69 -13.81
CA PRO A 29 3.06 23.01 -12.39
C PRO A 29 2.12 22.15 -11.51
N ILE A 30 2.41 20.88 -11.44
CA ILE A 30 1.77 19.91 -10.54
C ILE A 30 2.82 19.46 -9.54
N ALA A 31 2.51 19.56 -8.25
CA ALA A 31 3.46 19.22 -7.19
C ALA A 31 3.52 17.72 -6.93
N GLU A 32 2.37 17.06 -6.86
CA GLU A 32 2.29 15.66 -6.49
C GLU A 32 1.05 14.99 -7.08
N ILE A 33 1.16 13.71 -7.37
CA ILE A 33 0.05 12.84 -7.77
C ILE A 33 -0.07 11.71 -6.75
N PHE A 34 -1.28 11.42 -6.34
CA PHE A 34 -1.58 10.31 -5.44
C PHE A 34 -2.69 9.45 -6.03
N ALA A 35 -2.34 8.22 -6.39
CA ALA A 35 -3.30 7.19 -6.82
C ALA A 35 -3.22 6.03 -5.81
N PRO A 36 -4.15 5.95 -4.84
CA PRO A 36 -4.06 4.95 -3.79
C PRO A 36 -4.22 3.54 -4.34
N ILE A 37 -3.19 2.72 -4.13
CA ILE A 37 -3.14 1.32 -4.54
C ILE A 37 -2.94 0.50 -3.28
N GLU A 38 -3.83 -0.44 -3.05
CA GLU A 38 -3.75 -1.42 -1.99
C GLU A 38 -3.22 -2.74 -2.56
N THR A 39 -2.25 -3.32 -1.88
CA THR A 39 -1.77 -4.65 -2.22
C THR A 39 -2.55 -5.67 -1.41
N ILE A 40 -3.32 -6.51 -2.08
CA ILE A 40 -4.04 -7.62 -1.46
C ILE A 40 -3.38 -8.95 -1.85
N PHE A 41 -3.35 -9.86 -0.91
CA PHE A 41 -2.89 -11.22 -1.15
C PHE A 41 -4.10 -12.14 -1.34
N GLU A 42 -4.21 -12.73 -2.52
CA GLU A 42 -5.21 -13.76 -2.80
C GLU A 42 -4.55 -15.14 -2.78
N THR A 43 -5.13 -16.06 -2.04
CA THR A 43 -4.74 -17.47 -2.08
C THR A 43 -5.60 -18.18 -3.12
N LYS A 44 -4.99 -18.60 -4.22
CA LYS A 44 -5.64 -19.41 -5.25
C LYS A 44 -4.85 -20.69 -5.45
N ASN A 45 -5.53 -21.85 -5.30
CA ASN A 45 -4.91 -23.19 -5.40
C ASN A 45 -3.70 -23.40 -4.48
N GLY A 46 -3.73 -22.86 -3.26
CA GLY A 46 -2.63 -22.97 -2.30
C GLY A 46 -1.44 -22.05 -2.58
N VAL A 47 -1.49 -21.24 -3.63
CA VAL A 47 -0.46 -20.26 -3.98
C VAL A 47 -0.94 -18.86 -3.61
N LYS A 48 -0.18 -18.17 -2.76
CA LYS A 48 -0.41 -16.74 -2.50
C LYS A 48 0.03 -15.93 -3.71
N LYS A 49 -0.92 -15.23 -4.33
CA LYS A 49 -0.65 -14.25 -5.38
C LYS A 49 -0.84 -12.85 -4.83
N GLU A 50 0.15 -12.01 -5.04
CA GLU A 50 0.05 -10.59 -4.80
C GLU A 50 -0.79 -9.96 -5.91
N ARG A 51 -1.89 -9.28 -5.53
CA ARG A 51 -2.73 -8.52 -6.43
C ARG A 51 -2.82 -7.08 -5.95
N LYS A 52 -2.51 -6.15 -6.82
CA LYS A 52 -2.69 -4.73 -6.56
C LYS A 52 -4.14 -4.35 -6.86
N LYS A 53 -4.86 -3.92 -5.83
CA LYS A 53 -6.21 -3.38 -5.93
C LYS A 53 -6.18 -1.90 -5.63
N ARG A 54 -6.89 -1.11 -6.42
CA ARG A 54 -7.06 0.32 -6.13
C ARG A 54 -8.11 0.52 -5.07
N VAL A 55 -7.78 1.34 -4.08
CA VAL A 55 -8.72 1.69 -3.00
C VAL A 55 -9.87 2.52 -3.55
N PHE A 56 -9.56 3.47 -4.43
CA PHE A 56 -10.53 4.26 -5.16
C PHE A 56 -10.35 4.02 -6.67
N THR A 57 -11.26 3.24 -7.23
CA THR A 57 -11.30 3.03 -8.68
C THR A 57 -11.78 4.31 -9.38
N ASN A 58 -11.20 4.62 -10.52
CA ASN A 58 -11.55 5.77 -11.36
C ASN A 58 -11.21 7.15 -10.78
N TYR A 59 -10.42 7.25 -9.72
CA TYR A 59 -10.03 8.51 -9.10
C TYR A 59 -8.52 8.62 -8.91
N ILE A 60 -7.99 9.79 -9.20
CA ILE A 60 -6.60 10.18 -8.94
C ILE A 60 -6.62 11.51 -8.21
N PHE A 61 -5.79 11.66 -7.21
CA PHE A 61 -5.63 12.90 -6.48
C PHE A 61 -4.41 13.66 -6.99
N VAL A 62 -4.58 14.95 -7.26
CA VAL A 62 -3.55 15.81 -7.84
C VAL A 62 -3.37 17.06 -6.97
N ASN A 63 -2.13 17.31 -6.56
CA ASN A 63 -1.77 18.53 -5.83
C ASN A 63 -1.24 19.59 -6.80
N MET A 64 -2.00 20.65 -6.97
CA MET A 64 -1.67 21.71 -7.92
C MET A 64 -2.33 23.04 -7.54
N ASP A 65 -1.90 24.12 -8.17
CA ASP A 65 -2.67 25.36 -8.24
C ASP A 65 -3.56 25.30 -9.48
N TYR A 66 -4.87 25.18 -9.26
CA TYR A 66 -5.81 25.03 -10.37
C TYR A 66 -5.78 26.24 -11.30
N SER A 67 -5.66 25.97 -12.59
CA SER A 67 -5.86 26.93 -13.66
C SER A 67 -6.53 26.27 -14.86
N ASP A 68 -7.20 27.06 -15.68
CA ASP A 68 -7.84 26.55 -16.88
C ASP A 68 -6.83 25.94 -17.87
N ASP A 69 -5.60 26.50 -17.92
CA ASP A 69 -4.51 25.97 -18.75
C ASP A 69 -4.08 24.57 -18.33
N ILE A 70 -3.96 24.35 -17.01
CA ILE A 70 -3.65 23.01 -16.47
C ILE A 70 -4.79 22.05 -16.78
N TRP A 71 -6.03 22.48 -16.60
CA TRP A 71 -7.19 21.67 -16.92
C TRP A 71 -7.21 21.25 -18.40
N HIS A 72 -6.99 22.19 -19.31
CA HIS A 72 -6.90 21.88 -20.74
C HIS A 72 -5.77 20.90 -21.06
N SER A 73 -4.64 21.05 -20.40
CA SER A 73 -3.51 20.13 -20.54
C SER A 73 -3.83 18.73 -20.06
N LEU A 74 -4.53 18.60 -18.94
CA LEU A 74 -4.92 17.31 -18.36
C LEU A 74 -6.05 16.65 -19.16
N LYS A 75 -7.00 17.42 -19.65
CA LYS A 75 -8.11 16.93 -20.49
C LYS A 75 -7.63 16.26 -21.78
N GLY A 76 -6.48 16.65 -22.29
CA GLY A 76 -5.86 16.03 -23.46
C GLY A 76 -5.28 14.62 -23.22
N ILE A 77 -5.21 14.17 -21.96
CA ILE A 77 -4.72 12.85 -21.63
C ILE A 77 -5.84 11.81 -21.84
N PRO A 78 -5.60 10.73 -22.60
CA PRO A 78 -6.59 9.67 -22.77
C PRO A 78 -6.99 9.04 -21.43
N GLY A 79 -8.28 8.97 -21.18
CA GLY A 79 -8.83 8.39 -19.95
C GLY A 79 -9.26 9.40 -18.88
N VAL A 80 -8.89 10.67 -19.01
CA VAL A 80 -9.37 11.76 -18.15
C VAL A 80 -10.83 12.09 -18.49
N VAL A 81 -11.68 12.15 -17.47
CA VAL A 81 -13.10 12.50 -17.60
C VAL A 81 -13.35 13.93 -17.17
N CYS A 82 -13.18 14.22 -15.88
CA CYS A 82 -13.37 15.56 -15.31
C CYS A 82 -12.75 15.66 -13.92
N PHE A 83 -12.67 16.87 -13.38
CA PHE A 83 -12.46 17.08 -11.96
C PHE A 83 -13.78 16.95 -11.20
N ILE A 84 -13.72 16.39 -10.01
CA ILE A 84 -14.88 16.33 -9.11
C ILE A 84 -15.09 17.72 -8.50
N GLY A 85 -16.29 18.24 -8.66
CA GLY A 85 -16.66 19.56 -8.12
C GLY A 85 -17.87 20.14 -8.82
N GLN A 86 -18.16 21.39 -8.50
CA GLN A 86 -19.21 22.15 -9.16
C GLN A 86 -18.73 22.64 -10.54
N LYS A 87 -19.69 22.88 -11.44
CA LYS A 87 -19.40 23.41 -12.79
C LYS A 87 -18.43 24.60 -12.73
N GLY A 88 -17.26 24.43 -13.31
CA GLY A 88 -16.23 25.47 -13.44
C GLY A 88 -15.33 25.67 -12.22
N LYS A 89 -15.53 24.95 -11.12
CA LYS A 89 -14.64 24.98 -9.95
C LYS A 89 -14.52 23.59 -9.34
N PRO A 90 -13.35 22.93 -9.44
CA PRO A 90 -13.12 21.68 -8.75
C PRO A 90 -13.08 21.92 -7.24
N ASN A 91 -13.60 20.95 -6.49
CA ASN A 91 -13.54 20.99 -5.03
C ASN A 91 -12.14 20.61 -4.56
N SER A 92 -11.54 21.47 -3.76
CA SER A 92 -10.28 21.15 -3.09
C SER A 92 -10.52 20.20 -1.92
N ILE A 93 -9.56 19.30 -1.70
CA ILE A 93 -9.55 18.37 -0.58
C ILE A 93 -8.53 18.89 0.44
N PRO A 94 -8.88 18.97 1.73
CA PRO A 94 -7.94 19.33 2.78
C PRO A 94 -6.76 18.35 2.85
N ASP A 95 -5.56 18.86 3.09
CA ASP A 95 -4.34 18.04 3.21
C ASP A 95 -4.49 16.91 4.24
N ARG A 96 -5.18 17.18 5.35
CA ARG A 96 -5.46 16.18 6.39
C ARG A 96 -6.22 14.95 5.89
N GLU A 97 -7.11 15.12 4.92
CA GLU A 97 -7.88 14.00 4.33
C GLU A 97 -6.97 13.17 3.42
N ILE A 98 -6.13 13.80 2.64
CA ILE A 98 -5.14 13.12 1.81
C ILE A 98 -4.12 12.36 2.68
N GLU A 99 -3.64 12.98 3.75
CA GLU A 99 -2.73 12.31 4.70
C GLU A 99 -3.39 11.11 5.38
N ALA A 100 -4.67 11.23 5.75
CA ALA A 100 -5.43 10.12 6.30
C ALA A 100 -5.59 8.97 5.28
N MET A 101 -5.79 9.30 4.00
CA MET A 101 -5.83 8.30 2.93
C MET A 101 -4.46 7.67 2.69
N LYS A 102 -3.38 8.46 2.65
CA LYS A 102 -2.01 7.98 2.54
C LYS A 102 -1.66 7.05 3.70
N ALA A 103 -2.06 7.37 4.91
CA ALA A 103 -1.85 6.55 6.09
C ALA A 103 -2.59 5.20 5.99
N ARG A 104 -3.81 5.18 5.46
CA ARG A 104 -4.57 3.95 5.23
C ARG A 104 -3.93 3.06 4.17
N VAL A 105 -3.43 3.64 3.10
CA VAL A 105 -2.72 2.91 2.03
C VAL A 105 -1.36 2.42 2.54
N ASN A 106 -0.68 3.21 3.35
CA ASN A 106 0.60 2.84 3.96
C ASN A 106 0.48 1.86 5.13
N VAL A 107 -0.73 1.55 5.60
CA VAL A 107 -0.93 0.45 6.57
C VAL A 107 -0.58 -0.90 5.94
N ASP A 108 -0.67 -0.99 4.60
CA ASP A 108 -0.14 -2.12 3.82
C ASP A 108 1.22 -1.82 3.16
N ALA A 109 1.79 -0.62 3.35
CA ALA A 109 3.23 -0.47 3.21
C ALA A 109 3.87 -1.56 4.08
N PRO A 110 4.88 -2.29 3.59
CA PRO A 110 5.47 -3.36 4.38
C PRO A 110 5.71 -2.80 5.76
N LYS A 111 4.98 -3.32 6.75
CA LYS A 111 5.27 -3.07 8.17
C LYS A 111 6.77 -3.08 8.23
N PRO A 112 7.42 -2.06 8.80
CA PRO A 112 8.88 -2.00 8.78
C PRO A 112 9.32 -3.41 9.05
N LYS A 113 10.05 -4.02 8.10
CA LYS A 113 10.38 -5.44 8.18
C LYS A 113 10.92 -5.61 9.58
N VAL A 114 10.11 -6.17 10.46
CA VAL A 114 10.59 -6.51 11.79
C VAL A 114 11.70 -7.47 11.46
N VAL A 115 12.92 -6.99 11.56
CA VAL A 115 14.08 -7.81 11.32
C VAL A 115 14.11 -8.74 12.51
N PHE A 116 13.66 -9.95 12.29
CA PHE A 116 13.76 -10.98 13.28
C PHE A 116 15.20 -11.46 13.28
N ASP A 117 15.91 -11.14 14.33
CA ASP A 117 17.25 -11.67 14.54
C ASP A 117 17.18 -13.14 14.99
N ILE A 118 18.18 -13.92 14.60
CA ILE A 118 18.36 -15.27 15.12
C ILE A 118 18.53 -15.17 16.64
N ASP A 119 17.98 -16.11 17.36
CA ASP A 119 17.89 -16.15 18.84
C ASP A 119 16.92 -15.14 19.48
N SER A 120 16.17 -14.38 18.68
CA SER A 120 15.12 -13.52 19.21
C SER A 120 13.94 -14.32 19.73
N ARG A 121 13.43 -13.89 20.89
CA ARG A 121 12.22 -14.48 21.47
C ARG A 121 10.99 -13.91 20.78
N VAL A 122 10.12 -14.80 20.32
CA VAL A 122 8.90 -14.44 19.58
C VAL A 122 7.68 -15.16 20.15
N ARG A 123 6.54 -14.50 20.00
CA ARG A 123 5.23 -15.09 20.27
C ARG A 123 4.56 -15.40 18.93
N ILE A 124 3.98 -16.59 18.82
CA ILE A 124 3.17 -16.97 17.68
C ILE A 124 1.75 -16.44 17.88
N THR A 125 1.26 -15.62 16.95
CA THR A 125 -0.02 -14.92 17.09
C THR A 125 -1.17 -15.61 16.37
N SER A 126 -0.88 -16.53 15.46
CA SER A 126 -1.92 -17.24 14.70
C SER A 126 -1.47 -18.64 14.26
N GLY A 127 -2.42 -19.46 13.88
CA GLY A 127 -2.20 -20.84 13.43
C GLY A 127 -2.31 -21.87 14.56
N SER A 128 -1.83 -23.08 14.29
CA SER A 128 -1.91 -24.21 15.24
C SER A 128 -1.08 -24.02 16.51
N PHE A 129 -0.11 -23.12 16.49
CA PHE A 129 0.79 -22.83 17.61
C PHE A 129 0.55 -21.42 18.18
N ALA A 130 -0.63 -20.85 17.95
CA ALA A 130 -1.00 -19.56 18.51
C ALA A 130 -0.81 -19.53 20.05
N ASP A 131 -0.31 -18.41 20.55
CA ASP A 131 0.01 -18.19 21.97
C ASP A 131 1.21 -18.97 22.52
N PHE A 132 1.92 -19.71 21.69
CA PHE A 132 3.20 -20.30 22.09
C PHE A 132 4.34 -19.29 21.92
N PHE A 133 5.33 -19.42 22.80
CA PHE A 133 6.58 -18.67 22.73
C PHE A 133 7.68 -19.57 22.16
N GLY A 134 8.54 -18.99 21.37
CA GLY A 134 9.68 -19.69 20.81
C GLY A 134 10.85 -18.77 20.54
N VAL A 135 11.94 -19.38 20.10
CA VAL A 135 13.17 -18.68 19.72
C VAL A 135 13.42 -18.92 18.24
N ILE A 136 13.78 -17.88 17.52
CA ILE A 136 14.06 -17.97 16.08
C ILE A 136 15.37 -18.71 15.85
N SER A 137 15.30 -19.80 15.10
CA SER A 137 16.45 -20.57 14.65
C SER A 137 16.98 -20.07 13.32
N SER A 138 16.09 -19.77 12.37
CA SER A 138 16.44 -19.20 11.07
C SER A 138 15.29 -18.40 10.47
N VAL A 139 15.61 -17.48 9.57
CA VAL A 139 14.61 -16.65 8.88
C VAL A 139 14.84 -16.72 7.38
N ASP A 140 13.81 -17.04 6.62
CA ASP A 140 13.79 -16.98 5.17
C ASP A 140 12.86 -15.86 4.70
N TYR A 141 13.44 -14.70 4.40
CA TYR A 141 12.69 -13.54 3.92
C TYR A 141 12.13 -13.74 2.50
N THR A 142 12.73 -14.63 1.73
CA THR A 142 12.29 -14.93 0.36
C THR A 142 10.94 -15.65 0.37
N LYS A 143 10.76 -16.58 1.31
CA LYS A 143 9.51 -17.31 1.51
C LYS A 143 8.59 -16.69 2.55
N SER A 144 9.02 -15.60 3.20
CA SER A 144 8.30 -14.95 4.31
C SER A 144 7.99 -15.91 5.46
N LYS A 145 8.92 -16.78 5.79
CA LYS A 145 8.80 -17.80 6.84
C LYS A 145 10.02 -17.79 7.75
N ALA A 146 9.81 -18.22 8.97
CA ALA A 146 10.89 -18.43 9.94
C ALA A 146 10.76 -19.80 10.58
N LYS A 147 11.89 -20.37 10.94
CA LYS A 147 11.94 -21.55 11.78
C LYS A 147 12.06 -21.10 13.22
N VAL A 148 11.12 -21.53 14.02
CA VAL A 148 11.02 -21.18 15.44
C VAL A 148 11.09 -22.45 16.26
N VAL A 149 11.98 -22.45 17.24
CA VAL A 149 12.06 -23.53 18.23
C VAL A 149 11.08 -23.25 19.34
N VAL A 150 10.05 -24.06 19.42
CA VAL A 150 8.98 -23.96 20.42
C VAL A 150 9.11 -25.11 21.42
N ASN A 151 8.96 -24.80 22.69
CA ASN A 151 8.94 -25.84 23.71
C ASN A 151 7.50 -26.37 23.87
N ILE A 152 7.27 -27.56 23.39
CA ILE A 152 5.97 -28.27 23.47
C ILE A 152 6.15 -29.50 24.35
N PHE A 153 5.43 -29.54 25.46
CA PHE A 153 5.49 -30.67 26.43
C PHE A 153 6.93 -31.03 26.88
N ASN A 154 7.74 -30.03 27.21
CA ASN A 154 9.15 -30.16 27.57
C ASN A 154 10.04 -30.74 26.45
N ARG A 155 9.61 -30.61 25.21
CA ARG A 155 10.41 -30.96 24.04
C ARG A 155 10.59 -29.75 23.15
N GLU A 156 11.81 -29.46 22.77
CA GLU A 156 12.12 -28.46 21.79
C GLU A 156 11.77 -28.99 20.41
N THR A 157 10.87 -28.30 19.73
CA THR A 157 10.40 -28.66 18.40
C THR A 157 10.58 -27.46 17.47
N GLU A 158 11.31 -27.66 16.38
CA GLU A 158 11.44 -26.64 15.33
C GLU A 158 10.21 -26.68 14.43
N VAL A 159 9.52 -25.54 14.31
CA VAL A 159 8.34 -25.38 13.48
C VAL A 159 8.53 -24.23 12.51
N GLU A 160 8.04 -24.37 11.29
CA GLU A 160 8.06 -23.34 10.27
C GLU A 160 6.80 -22.48 10.38
N ILE A 161 6.97 -21.19 10.66
CA ILE A 161 5.88 -20.23 10.88
C ILE A 161 6.03 -19.06 9.92
N GLU A 162 4.92 -18.55 9.42
CA GLU A 162 4.92 -17.35 8.59
C GLU A 162 5.33 -16.11 9.42
N LEU A 163 6.16 -15.24 8.85
CA LEU A 163 6.62 -14.01 9.51
C LEU A 163 5.46 -13.10 9.96
N SER A 164 4.35 -13.13 9.23
CA SER A 164 3.11 -12.40 9.57
C SER A 164 2.44 -12.89 10.86
N SER A 165 2.73 -14.12 11.26
CA SER A 165 2.19 -14.77 12.46
C SER A 165 3.11 -14.68 13.67
N LEU A 166 4.22 -13.96 13.56
CA LEU A 166 5.20 -13.77 14.62
C LEU A 166 5.13 -12.34 15.17
N SER A 167 5.23 -12.21 16.47
CA SER A 167 5.39 -10.94 17.18
C SER A 167 6.62 -11.02 18.06
N LEU A 168 7.46 -9.98 18.04
CA LEU A 168 8.57 -9.89 18.99
C LEU A 168 8.01 -9.75 20.41
N ASP A 169 8.47 -10.61 21.29
CA ASP A 169 8.18 -10.52 22.72
C ASP A 169 9.19 -9.52 23.31
N ILE A 170 8.79 -8.27 23.35
CA ILE A 170 9.57 -7.19 23.96
C ILE A 170 9.05 -7.06 25.39
N GLU A 171 9.76 -7.66 26.32
CA GLU A 171 9.64 -7.29 27.73
C GLU A 171 10.38 -6.00 28.02
#